data_1067ce45dc42e8edc054bc57d1e48d41
#
_entry.id   1067ce45dc42e8edc054bc57d1e48d41
#
_cell.length_a   1.000
_cell.length_b   1.000
_cell.length_c   1.000
_cell.angle_alpha   90.00
_cell.angle_beta   90.00
_cell.angle_gamma   90.00
#
_symmetry.space_group_name_H-M   'P 1'
#
loop_
_entity.id
_entity.type
_entity.pdbx_description
1 polymer ?
#
loop_
_entity_poly.entity_id
_entity_poly.type
_entity_poly.pdbx_seq_one_letter_code
_entity_poly.pdbx_strand_id
1 'polypeptide(L)'
;MLMPKKVKYRKQQRGRMRGKAWRGSDVSFGDFGLRALEPCWLTSRQIEAARVAMTRFIKRGGKIWVRVFPDKPITKKPQETRMGKGKGAPEEWVCVVRPGRILFEMEGVSQAEAREALQLAASKLPILTKFATRFAEEKAS
;
A
#
# COMPACT_ATOMS: atom_id res chain seq x y z
N MET A 1 -12.02 5.36 -7.43
CA MET A 1 -10.77 4.96 -6.77
C MET A 1 -10.84 5.24 -5.28
N LEU A 2 -9.97 4.63 -4.53
CA LEU A 2 -9.95 4.81 -3.09
C LEU A 2 -9.61 6.24 -2.69
N MET A 3 -10.45 6.84 -1.87
CA MET A 3 -10.22 8.16 -1.29
C MET A 3 -11.10 8.31 -0.07
N PRO A 4 -10.74 9.17 0.90
CA PRO A 4 -11.57 9.41 2.06
C PRO A 4 -12.91 10.04 1.68
N LYS A 5 -13.98 9.63 2.36
CA LYS A 5 -15.31 10.23 2.15
C LYS A 5 -15.39 11.64 2.71
N LYS A 6 -14.74 11.87 3.85
CA LYS A 6 -14.68 13.19 4.49
C LYS A 6 -13.26 13.47 4.92
N VAL A 7 -12.81 14.70 4.74
CA VAL A 7 -11.49 15.11 5.17
C VAL A 7 -11.61 16.46 5.89
N LYS A 8 -10.83 16.60 6.95
CA LYS A 8 -10.76 17.87 7.66
C LYS A 8 -10.08 18.94 6.81
N TYR A 9 -9.04 18.52 6.08
CA TYR A 9 -8.31 19.40 5.17
C TYR A 9 -8.15 18.70 3.83
N ARG A 10 -8.50 19.38 2.75
CA ARG A 10 -8.35 18.84 1.39
C ARG A 10 -6.90 18.86 0.92
N LYS A 11 -6.10 19.76 1.48
CA LYS A 11 -4.69 19.91 1.11
C LYS A 11 -3.84 19.75 2.35
N GLN A 12 -2.73 19.06 2.21
CA GLN A 12 -1.78 18.85 3.30
C GLN A 12 -0.37 19.11 2.78
N GLN A 13 0.50 19.54 3.70
CA GLN A 13 1.90 19.73 3.33
C GLN A 13 2.56 18.39 3.13
N ARG A 14 3.53 18.36 2.23
CA ARG A 14 4.36 17.18 2.05
C ARG A 14 5.24 17.02 3.28
N GLY A 15 5.16 15.87 3.93
CA GLY A 15 6.03 15.53 5.03
C GLY A 15 7.23 14.74 4.58
N ARG A 16 8.12 14.44 5.52
CA ARG A 16 9.25 13.55 5.28
C ARG A 16 8.86 12.13 5.64
N MET A 17 9.28 11.18 4.82
CA MET A 17 9.06 9.76 5.08
C MET A 17 10.19 9.21 5.92
N ARG A 18 10.09 9.36 7.25
CA ARG A 18 11.12 8.91 8.18
C ARG A 18 10.58 7.81 9.09
N GLY A 19 11.50 6.99 9.58
CA GLY A 19 11.20 5.98 10.59
C GLY A 19 10.67 4.69 9.99
N LYS A 20 10.45 3.73 10.88
CA LYS A 20 9.90 2.43 10.55
C LYS A 20 8.45 2.36 11.03
N ALA A 21 7.69 1.43 10.47
CA ALA A 21 6.33 1.22 10.89
C ALA A 21 6.30 0.59 12.28
N TRP A 22 5.59 1.24 13.21
CA TRP A 22 5.33 0.68 14.54
C TRP A 22 4.00 -0.07 14.58
N ARG A 23 3.03 0.40 13.78
CA ARG A 23 1.72 -0.24 13.65
C ARG A 23 1.57 -0.79 12.25
N GLY A 24 0.85 -1.92 12.13
CA GLY A 24 0.64 -2.53 10.84
C GLY A 24 1.87 -3.23 10.29
N SER A 25 2.82 -3.62 11.15
CA SER A 25 4.05 -4.31 10.75
C SER A 25 3.94 -5.83 10.84
N ASP A 26 2.85 -6.35 11.40
CA ASP A 26 2.65 -7.79 11.57
C ASP A 26 1.46 -8.26 10.72
N VAL A 27 1.54 -9.50 10.24
CA VAL A 27 0.43 -10.16 9.58
C VAL A 27 -0.60 -10.51 10.65
N SER A 28 -1.75 -9.83 10.63
CA SER A 28 -2.73 -9.90 11.72
C SER A 28 -4.04 -10.57 11.33
N PHE A 29 -4.49 -10.41 10.10
CA PHE A 29 -5.80 -10.90 9.65
C PHE A 29 -5.72 -12.19 8.86
N GLY A 30 -4.68 -12.36 8.07
CA GLY A 30 -4.50 -13.53 7.23
C GLY A 30 -3.33 -14.39 7.67
N ASP A 31 -2.95 -15.32 6.80
CA ASP A 31 -1.81 -16.21 7.02
C ASP A 31 -0.54 -15.68 6.36
N PHE A 32 -0.69 -14.91 5.30
CA PHE A 32 0.42 -14.41 4.48
C PHE A 32 0.23 -12.92 4.22
N GLY A 33 1.33 -12.25 3.98
CA GLY A 33 1.30 -10.82 3.70
C GLY A 33 2.47 -10.34 2.86
N LEU A 34 2.36 -9.09 2.42
CA LEU A 34 3.40 -8.40 1.67
C LEU A 34 3.88 -7.22 2.52
N ARG A 35 5.16 -7.24 2.86
CA ARG A 35 5.79 -6.21 3.71
C ARG A 35 6.61 -5.26 2.87
N ALA A 36 6.44 -3.96 3.12
CA ALA A 36 7.26 -2.94 2.46
C ALA A 36 8.67 -2.93 3.04
N LEU A 37 9.67 -2.86 2.19
CA LEU A 37 11.07 -2.74 2.60
C LEU A 37 11.60 -1.32 2.45
N GLU A 38 10.87 -0.48 1.73
CA GLU A 38 11.27 0.90 1.46
C GLU A 38 10.13 1.86 1.77
N PRO A 39 10.43 3.13 2.10
CA PRO A 39 9.40 4.13 2.25
C PRO A 39 8.88 4.57 0.88
N CYS A 40 7.59 4.87 0.79
CA CYS A 40 7.01 5.41 -0.42
C CYS A 40 5.64 6.04 -0.17
N TRP A 41 5.15 6.74 -1.17
CA TRP A 41 3.78 7.18 -1.26
C TRP A 41 3.07 6.30 -2.29
N LEU A 42 2.18 5.42 -1.81
CA LEU A 42 1.38 4.57 -2.70
C LEU A 42 0.14 5.33 -3.14
N THR A 43 -0.04 5.46 -4.44
CA THR A 43 -1.25 6.08 -4.98
C THR A 43 -2.42 5.11 -4.94
N SER A 44 -3.64 5.65 -4.99
CA SER A 44 -4.83 4.81 -5.05
C SER A 44 -4.82 3.89 -6.27
N ARG A 45 -4.25 4.35 -7.38
CA ARG A 45 -4.14 3.53 -8.60
C ARG A 45 -3.22 2.35 -8.40
N GLN A 46 -2.09 2.55 -7.73
CA GLN A 46 -1.14 1.46 -7.44
C GLN A 46 -1.76 0.42 -6.52
N ILE A 47 -2.44 0.87 -5.47
CA ILE A 47 -3.12 -0.01 -4.53
C ILE A 47 -4.18 -0.84 -5.26
N GLU A 48 -4.98 -0.20 -6.09
CA GLU A 48 -6.03 -0.87 -6.85
C GLU A 48 -5.46 -1.86 -7.87
N ALA A 49 -4.39 -1.48 -8.57
CA ALA A 49 -3.74 -2.38 -9.52
C ALA A 49 -3.20 -3.63 -8.84
N ALA A 50 -2.58 -3.48 -7.67
CA ALA A 50 -2.08 -4.61 -6.90
C ALA A 50 -3.22 -5.52 -6.43
N ARG A 51 -4.29 -4.93 -5.91
CA ARG A 51 -5.46 -5.69 -5.46
C ARG A 51 -6.07 -6.51 -6.60
N VAL A 52 -6.23 -5.90 -7.76
CA VAL A 52 -6.79 -6.58 -8.93
C VAL A 52 -5.89 -7.73 -9.38
N ALA A 53 -4.57 -7.53 -9.39
CA ALA A 53 -3.63 -8.57 -9.77
C ALA A 53 -3.74 -9.79 -8.85
N MET A 54 -3.82 -9.58 -7.54
CA MET A 54 -4.01 -10.66 -6.58
C MET A 54 -5.34 -11.37 -6.76
N THR A 55 -6.41 -10.61 -6.90
CA THR A 55 -7.76 -11.15 -7.04
C THR A 55 -7.89 -12.03 -8.29
N ARG A 56 -7.32 -11.58 -9.39
CA ARG A 56 -7.35 -12.36 -10.64
C ARG A 56 -6.58 -13.67 -10.52
N PHE A 57 -5.47 -13.65 -9.79
CA PHE A 57 -4.65 -14.85 -9.64
C PHE A 57 -5.34 -15.90 -8.79
N ILE A 58 -5.85 -15.53 -7.60
CA ILE A 58 -6.47 -16.49 -6.69
C ILE A 58 -7.93 -16.77 -7.04
N LYS A 59 -8.52 -15.97 -7.91
CA LYS A 59 -9.92 -16.10 -8.33
C LYS A 59 -10.85 -16.10 -7.12
N ARG A 60 -11.55 -17.22 -6.88
CA ARG A 60 -12.50 -17.34 -5.75
C ARG A 60 -11.92 -18.10 -4.57
N GLY A 61 -10.64 -18.44 -4.61
CA GLY A 61 -10.06 -19.38 -3.67
C GLY A 61 -9.59 -18.84 -2.34
N GLY A 62 -9.65 -17.55 -2.10
CA GLY A 62 -9.12 -16.99 -0.88
C GLY A 62 -9.72 -15.67 -0.51
N LYS A 63 -9.21 -15.11 0.59
CA LYS A 63 -9.62 -13.81 1.07
C LYS A 63 -8.42 -12.87 1.13
N ILE A 64 -8.64 -11.62 0.73
CA ILE A 64 -7.59 -10.60 0.68
C ILE A 64 -7.99 -9.43 1.57
N TRP A 65 -7.04 -8.92 2.34
CA TRP A 65 -7.17 -7.68 3.08
C TRP A 65 -6.20 -6.65 2.52
N VAL A 66 -6.72 -5.46 2.22
CA VAL A 66 -5.91 -4.31 1.85
C VAL A 66 -5.70 -3.49 3.11
N ARG A 67 -4.45 -3.42 3.60
CA ARG A 67 -4.14 -2.79 4.87
C ARG A 67 -3.64 -1.36 4.74
N VAL A 68 -3.67 -0.81 3.54
CA VAL A 68 -3.27 0.56 3.27
C VAL A 68 -4.44 1.32 2.67
N PHE A 69 -4.55 2.58 3.01
CA PHE A 69 -5.60 3.44 2.48
C PHE A 69 -5.01 4.80 2.12
N PRO A 70 -5.34 5.33 0.93
CA PRO A 70 -4.79 6.61 0.50
C PRO A 70 -5.56 7.77 1.15
N ASP A 71 -5.02 8.28 2.24
CA ASP A 71 -5.64 9.34 3.03
C ASP A 71 -4.95 10.70 2.92
N LYS A 72 -3.80 10.76 2.25
CA LYS A 72 -3.04 12.00 2.10
C LYS A 72 -3.24 12.58 0.70
N PRO A 73 -3.79 13.80 0.60
CA PRO A 73 -3.91 14.44 -0.70
C PRO A 73 -2.58 15.03 -1.15
N ILE A 74 -2.26 14.86 -2.42
CA ILE A 74 -1.13 15.54 -3.03
C ILE A 74 -1.62 16.40 -4.19
N THR A 75 -0.95 17.53 -4.38
CA THR A 75 -1.29 18.47 -5.43
C THR A 75 -0.18 18.52 -6.45
N LYS A 76 -0.56 18.62 -7.72
CA LYS A 76 0.38 18.92 -8.79
C LYS A 76 0.10 20.32 -9.29
N LYS A 77 1.16 21.11 -9.48
CA LYS A 77 1.01 22.40 -10.16
C LYS A 77 0.87 22.14 -11.64
N PRO A 78 -0.18 22.68 -12.30
CA PRO A 78 -0.21 22.64 -13.75
C PRO A 78 1.03 23.31 -14.32
N GLN A 79 1.52 22.81 -15.47
CA GLN A 79 2.72 23.40 -16.10
C GLN A 79 2.59 24.88 -16.38
N GLU A 80 1.38 25.35 -16.58
CA GLU A 80 1.07 26.75 -16.91
C GLU A 80 0.89 27.65 -15.71
N THR A 81 0.94 27.09 -14.48
CA THR A 81 0.73 27.90 -13.27
C THR A 81 2.01 28.63 -12.91
N ARG A 82 1.92 29.96 -12.85
CA ARG A 82 3.05 30.78 -12.42
C ARG A 82 3.35 30.52 -10.94
N MET A 83 4.67 30.55 -10.62
CA MET A 83 5.10 30.41 -9.24
C MET A 83 4.47 31.48 -8.34
N GLY A 84 4.06 31.08 -7.14
CA GLY A 84 3.53 31.99 -6.15
C GLY A 84 2.03 32.03 -6.00
N LYS A 85 1.28 31.30 -6.82
CA LYS A 85 -0.19 31.23 -6.69
C LYS A 85 -0.63 29.99 -5.93
N GLY A 86 -0.35 29.85 -4.65
CA GLY A 86 -0.90 28.82 -3.80
C GLY A 86 -0.84 27.38 -4.35
N LYS A 87 -1.31 26.43 -3.56
CA LYS A 87 -1.39 25.03 -3.97
C LYS A 87 -2.52 24.82 -4.96
N GLY A 88 -2.27 24.00 -5.99
CA GLY A 88 -3.31 23.55 -6.88
C GLY A 88 -4.35 22.67 -6.18
N ALA A 89 -5.37 22.25 -6.90
CA ALA A 89 -6.37 21.32 -6.36
C ALA A 89 -5.74 19.95 -6.11
N PRO A 90 -6.24 19.17 -5.12
CA PRO A 90 -5.76 17.81 -4.93
C PRO A 90 -6.07 16.96 -6.17
N GLU A 91 -5.04 16.35 -6.75
CA GLU A 91 -5.19 15.49 -7.93
C GLU A 91 -5.13 14.02 -7.59
N GLU A 92 -4.40 13.67 -6.56
CA GLU A 92 -4.22 12.28 -6.16
C GLU A 92 -4.28 12.12 -4.66
N TRP A 93 -4.68 10.95 -4.24
CA TRP A 93 -4.63 10.52 -2.86
C TRP A 93 -3.58 9.43 -2.72
N VAL A 94 -2.76 9.53 -1.69
CA VAL A 94 -1.68 8.56 -1.46
C VAL A 94 -1.71 8.07 -0.03
N CYS A 95 -1.15 6.89 0.16
CA CYS A 95 -0.86 6.34 1.48
C CYS A 95 0.64 6.47 1.74
N VAL A 96 1.00 7.06 2.88
CA VAL A 96 2.39 7.13 3.30
C VAL A 96 2.78 5.79 3.90
N VAL A 97 3.73 5.12 3.27
CA VAL A 97 4.20 3.79 3.70
C VAL A 97 5.60 3.92 4.25
N ARG A 98 5.82 3.32 5.42
CA ARG A 98 7.14 3.23 6.05
C ARG A 98 7.66 1.80 5.97
N PRO A 99 8.99 1.60 5.95
CA PRO A 99 9.55 0.26 5.93
C PRO A 99 9.02 -0.58 7.07
N GLY A 100 8.67 -1.83 6.78
CA GLY A 100 8.12 -2.77 7.75
C GLY A 100 6.61 -2.90 7.72
N ARG A 101 5.91 -1.99 7.07
CA ARG A 101 4.44 -2.03 7.03
C ARG A 101 3.94 -3.15 6.15
N ILE A 102 2.93 -3.88 6.62
CA ILE A 102 2.20 -4.87 5.83
C ILE A 102 1.20 -4.12 4.95
N LEU A 103 1.29 -4.34 3.65
CA LEU A 103 0.45 -3.68 2.66
C LEU A 103 -0.82 -4.47 2.35
N PHE A 104 -0.66 -5.79 2.19
CA PHE A 104 -1.75 -6.70 1.86
C PHE A 104 -1.61 -7.97 2.68
N GLU A 105 -2.73 -8.63 2.95
CA GLU A 105 -2.75 -9.93 3.60
C GLU A 105 -3.66 -10.88 2.83
N MET A 106 -3.44 -12.16 2.98
CA MET A 106 -4.16 -13.20 2.26
C MET A 106 -4.32 -14.44 3.12
N GLU A 107 -5.46 -15.12 2.99
CA GLU A 107 -5.68 -16.42 3.61
C GLU A 107 -6.51 -17.30 2.70
N GLY A 108 -6.62 -18.58 3.07
CA GLY A 108 -7.44 -19.53 2.32
C GLY A 108 -6.79 -20.08 1.07
N VAL A 109 -5.48 -19.89 0.92
CA VAL A 109 -4.69 -20.39 -0.20
C VAL A 109 -3.42 -21.02 0.32
N SER A 110 -2.76 -21.85 -0.51
CA SER A 110 -1.47 -22.43 -0.14
C SER A 110 -0.40 -21.34 -0.10
N GLN A 111 0.70 -21.63 0.59
CA GLN A 111 1.82 -20.71 0.66
C GLN A 111 2.39 -20.40 -0.73
N ALA A 112 2.49 -21.41 -1.59
CA ALA A 112 2.98 -21.22 -2.96
C ALA A 112 2.08 -20.29 -3.76
N GLU A 113 0.76 -20.49 -3.68
CA GLU A 113 -0.20 -19.62 -4.37
C GLU A 113 -0.17 -18.20 -3.83
N ALA A 114 -0.09 -18.06 -2.51
CA ALA A 114 -0.01 -16.75 -1.88
C ALA A 114 1.25 -16.01 -2.29
N ARG A 115 2.37 -16.71 -2.33
CA ARG A 115 3.65 -16.12 -2.73
C ARG A 115 3.59 -15.60 -4.17
N GLU A 116 3.02 -16.36 -5.08
CA GLU A 116 2.88 -15.93 -6.48
C GLU A 116 1.90 -14.76 -6.61
N ALA A 117 0.77 -14.81 -5.91
CA ALA A 117 -0.22 -13.73 -5.95
C ALA A 117 0.36 -12.43 -5.42
N LEU A 118 1.05 -12.50 -4.28
CA LEU A 118 1.66 -11.31 -3.68
C LEU A 118 2.84 -10.79 -4.50
N GLN A 119 3.55 -11.67 -5.21
CA GLN A 119 4.59 -11.24 -6.13
C GLN A 119 4.01 -10.48 -7.32
N LEU A 120 2.87 -10.91 -7.85
CA LEU A 120 2.17 -10.16 -8.89
C LEU A 120 1.74 -8.79 -8.38
N ALA A 121 1.24 -8.73 -7.16
CA ALA A 121 0.88 -7.46 -6.53
C ALA A 121 2.10 -6.56 -6.40
N ALA A 122 3.23 -7.12 -5.96
CA ALA A 122 4.47 -6.37 -5.79
C ALA A 122 4.96 -5.74 -7.08
N SER A 123 4.73 -6.42 -8.22
CA SER A 123 5.13 -5.89 -9.52
C SER A 123 4.40 -4.61 -9.91
N LYS A 124 3.28 -4.30 -9.26
CA LYS A 124 2.51 -3.07 -9.49
C LYS A 124 2.91 -1.94 -8.55
N LEU A 125 3.82 -2.21 -7.63
CA LEU A 125 4.24 -1.24 -6.62
C LEU A 125 5.62 -0.69 -6.94
N PRO A 126 5.91 0.56 -6.54
CA PRO A 126 7.20 1.19 -6.89
C PRO A 126 8.33 0.87 -5.92
N ILE A 127 8.13 -0.05 -4.98
CA ILE A 127 9.10 -0.32 -3.92
C ILE A 127 9.44 -1.79 -3.84
N LEU A 128 10.56 -2.08 -3.19
CA LEU A 128 10.91 -3.45 -2.82
C LEU A 128 10.01 -3.92 -1.70
N THR A 129 9.59 -5.17 -1.78
CA THR A 129 8.69 -5.79 -0.81
C THR A 129 9.20 -7.17 -0.47
N LYS A 130 8.69 -7.72 0.63
CA LYS A 130 9.05 -9.06 1.08
C LYS A 130 7.78 -9.84 1.43
N PHE A 131 7.74 -11.08 1.02
CA PHE A 131 6.69 -12.02 1.44
C PHE A 131 6.85 -12.30 2.94
N ALA A 132 5.76 -12.22 3.67
CA ALA A 132 5.73 -12.47 5.11
C ALA A 132 4.68 -13.51 5.43
N THR A 133 4.95 -14.31 6.47
CA THR A 133 3.97 -15.26 6.98
C THR A 133 3.71 -14.95 8.45
N ARG A 134 2.54 -15.32 8.91
CA ARG A 134 2.13 -15.06 10.29
C ARG A 134 3.00 -15.81 11.30
N PHE A 135 3.48 -16.99 10.94
CA PHE A 135 4.15 -17.87 11.87
C PHE A 135 5.62 -18.15 11.55
N ALA A 136 6.11 -17.71 10.39
CA ALA A 136 7.45 -18.09 9.95
C ALA A 136 8.59 -17.35 10.66
N GLU A 137 8.29 -16.20 11.24
CA GLU A 137 9.31 -15.45 11.97
C GLU A 137 9.80 -16.20 13.22
N GLU A 138 8.96 -17.06 13.76
CA GLU A 138 9.34 -17.90 14.90
C GLU A 138 10.28 -19.03 14.52
N LYS A 139 10.27 -19.43 13.25
CA LYS A 139 11.12 -20.53 12.77
C LYS A 139 12.45 -20.06 12.20
N ALA A 140 12.56 -18.80 11.87
CA ALA A 140 13.78 -18.26 11.27
C ALA A 140 14.76 -17.70 12.30
N SER A 141 14.38 -17.70 13.55
CA SER A 141 15.25 -17.26 14.64
C SER A 141 16.20 -18.38 15.08
#